data_0bc3073d07652e9bc8c006de9386025b
#
_entry.id   0bc3073d07652e9bc8c006de9386025b
#
_cell.length_a   1.000
_cell.length_b   1.000
_cell.length_c   1.000
_cell.angle_alpha   90.00
_cell.angle_beta   90.00
_cell.angle_gamma   90.00
#
_symmetry.space_group_name_H-M   'P 1'
#
loop_
_entity.id
_entity.type
_entity.pdbx_description
1 polymer ?
#
loop_
_entity_poly.entity_id
_entity_poly.type
_entity_poly.pdbx_seq_one_letter_code
_entity_poly.pdbx_strand_id
1 'polypeptide(L)'
;PLHIADVLTSLEKQGALEYVDVWIDGHQGIHDVKLKVDQVKEVASKFAVNKIYSHNGNLGFRKLLLQALSEAAAKYKHIMVLEDDCFPTRHAVEVFKRELKIIENEPDVFSIYGHPFFVEAEGETCSRFQGWGWGTTSEKLTPFLKQLIDCYSLTEERYLSFVKEVLTNEVKSRIDVTQLRLPSSTLTSFFAWDETLCLLTALAGKVHKKTPVRTIYNCGAGVDSSRFKNVDWYLKPPFNIVDHNKIWDYF
;
A
#
# COMPACT_ATOMS: atom_id res chain seq x y z
N PRO A 1 15.15 9.14 1.79
CA PRO A 1 15.24 9.47 3.22
C PRO A 1 14.24 10.55 3.68
N LEU A 2 13.91 11.54 2.80
CA LEU A 2 13.02 12.65 3.18
C LEU A 2 11.59 12.17 3.43
N HIS A 3 11.02 11.40 2.54
CA HIS A 3 9.64 10.92 2.65
C HIS A 3 9.40 10.15 3.96
N ILE A 4 10.27 9.19 4.30
CA ILE A 4 10.12 8.44 5.55
C ILE A 4 10.22 9.34 6.79
N ALA A 5 11.06 10.39 6.75
CA ALA A 5 11.17 11.36 7.85
C ALA A 5 9.82 12.07 8.07
N ASP A 6 9.19 12.53 6.99
CA ASP A 6 7.90 13.23 7.06
C ASP A 6 6.78 12.30 7.55
N VAL A 7 6.74 11.07 7.03
CA VAL A 7 5.75 10.05 7.47
C VAL A 7 5.92 9.75 8.96
N LEU A 8 7.14 9.47 9.42
CA LEU A 8 7.39 9.18 10.84
C LEU A 8 7.13 10.39 11.74
N THR A 9 7.49 11.61 11.31
CA THR A 9 7.17 12.84 12.05
C THR A 9 5.66 13.06 12.17
N SER A 10 4.90 12.78 11.11
CA SER A 10 3.44 12.85 11.16
C SER A 10 2.87 11.84 12.15
N LEU A 11 3.36 10.60 12.14
CA LEU A 11 2.92 9.55 13.07
C LEU A 11 3.33 9.87 14.53
N GLU A 12 4.50 10.47 14.74
CA GLU A 12 4.95 10.97 16.05
C GLU A 12 4.00 12.01 16.62
N LYS A 13 3.61 13.01 15.79
CA LYS A 13 2.64 14.04 16.19
C LYS A 13 1.26 13.48 16.52
N GLN A 14 0.94 12.30 16.03
CA GLN A 14 -0.30 11.56 16.34
C GLN A 14 -0.14 10.60 17.54
N GLY A 15 1.05 10.55 18.17
CA GLY A 15 1.34 9.65 19.30
C GLY A 15 1.28 8.16 18.92
N ALA A 16 1.67 7.82 17.70
CA ALA A 16 1.46 6.48 17.15
C ALA A 16 2.75 5.67 16.98
N LEU A 17 3.94 6.23 17.25
CA LEU A 17 5.21 5.56 16.95
C LEU A 17 5.39 4.22 17.66
N GLU A 18 4.87 4.06 18.86
CA GLU A 18 4.93 2.79 19.62
C GLU A 18 4.20 1.62 18.93
N TYR A 19 3.36 1.91 17.92
CA TYR A 19 2.64 0.91 17.12
C TYR A 19 3.23 0.74 15.72
N VAL A 20 4.34 1.41 15.40
CA VAL A 20 4.94 1.41 14.07
C VAL A 20 6.08 0.40 13.98
N ASP A 21 5.92 -0.57 13.09
CA ASP A 21 7.00 -1.45 12.63
C ASP A 21 7.52 -0.93 11.28
N VAL A 22 8.80 -0.58 11.21
CA VAL A 22 9.46 -0.09 10.00
C VAL A 22 10.18 -1.24 9.30
N TRP A 23 9.90 -1.43 8.02
CA TRP A 23 10.52 -2.47 7.19
C TRP A 23 11.37 -1.84 6.10
N ILE A 24 12.68 -2.14 6.10
CA ILE A 24 13.66 -1.55 5.18
C ILE A 24 14.31 -2.67 4.36
N ASP A 25 14.12 -2.62 3.04
CA ASP A 25 14.80 -3.55 2.14
C ASP A 25 16.30 -3.26 2.07
N GLY A 26 17.06 -4.28 1.70
CA GLY A 26 18.50 -4.16 1.53
C GLY A 26 18.89 -3.59 0.16
N HIS A 27 20.19 -3.47 -0.06
CA HIS A 27 20.76 -3.00 -1.32
C HIS A 27 21.19 -4.17 -2.22
N GLN A 28 21.27 -3.91 -3.53
CA GLN A 28 21.70 -4.90 -4.55
C GLN A 28 23.22 -4.93 -4.75
N GLY A 29 24.02 -4.51 -3.78
CA GLY A 29 25.46 -4.37 -3.92
C GLY A 29 25.92 -3.06 -4.62
N ILE A 30 24.98 -2.25 -5.07
CA ILE A 30 25.25 -0.95 -5.71
C ILE A 30 25.55 0.08 -4.62
N HIS A 31 26.72 0.74 -4.72
CA HIS A 31 27.22 1.66 -3.69
C HIS A 31 26.23 2.79 -3.36
N ASP A 32 25.71 3.46 -4.37
CA ASP A 32 24.79 4.61 -4.16
C ASP A 32 23.45 4.17 -3.54
N VAL A 33 22.97 2.97 -3.90
CA VAL A 33 21.77 2.39 -3.29
C VAL A 33 22.04 2.06 -1.82
N LYS A 34 23.23 1.52 -1.51
CA LYS A 34 23.63 1.24 -0.13
C LYS A 34 23.64 2.48 0.72
N LEU A 35 24.23 3.58 0.22
CA LEU A 35 24.24 4.86 0.95
C LEU A 35 22.83 5.37 1.24
N LYS A 36 21.90 5.28 0.27
CA LYS A 36 20.50 5.67 0.47
C LYS A 36 19.80 4.79 1.51
N VAL A 37 20.03 3.49 1.49
CA VAL A 37 19.49 2.53 2.47
C VAL A 37 20.04 2.85 3.87
N ASP A 38 21.33 3.09 4.00
CA ASP A 38 21.96 3.45 5.28
C ASP A 38 21.40 4.75 5.83
N GLN A 39 21.17 5.77 4.98
CA GLN A 39 20.49 7.01 5.35
C GLN A 39 19.06 6.79 5.84
N VAL A 40 18.29 5.90 5.17
CA VAL A 40 16.93 5.55 5.60
C VAL A 40 16.95 4.89 6.99
N LYS A 41 17.90 3.98 7.23
CA LYS A 41 18.09 3.34 8.55
C LYS A 41 18.43 4.36 9.62
N GLU A 42 19.35 5.29 9.32
CA GLU A 42 19.73 6.36 10.22
C GLU A 42 18.53 7.26 10.57
N VAL A 43 17.75 7.66 9.57
CA VAL A 43 16.54 8.45 9.79
C VAL A 43 15.55 7.69 10.67
N ALA A 44 15.22 6.45 10.34
CA ALA A 44 14.27 5.66 11.10
C ALA A 44 14.70 5.45 12.56
N SER A 45 16.02 5.30 12.81
CA SER A 45 16.56 5.11 14.17
C SER A 45 16.45 6.33 15.09
N LYS A 46 16.14 7.50 14.55
CA LYS A 46 15.91 8.73 15.34
C LYS A 46 14.51 8.79 15.94
N PHE A 47 13.60 7.93 15.51
CA PHE A 47 12.22 7.86 15.99
C PHE A 47 12.04 6.68 16.94
N ALA A 48 11.23 6.86 17.98
CA ALA A 48 10.92 5.83 18.97
C ALA A 48 9.85 4.84 18.44
N VAL A 49 10.09 4.26 17.26
CA VAL A 49 9.20 3.26 16.66
C VAL A 49 9.27 1.94 17.43
N ASN A 50 8.21 1.12 17.32
CA ASN A 50 8.17 -0.18 17.99
C ASN A 50 9.32 -1.09 17.56
N LYS A 51 9.54 -1.23 16.25
CA LYS A 51 10.63 -2.06 15.73
C LYS A 51 11.07 -1.64 14.33
N ILE A 52 12.38 -1.79 14.08
CA ILE A 52 12.98 -1.63 12.76
C ILE A 52 13.49 -2.99 12.28
N TYR A 53 12.90 -3.47 11.20
CA TYR A 53 13.36 -4.65 10.46
C TYR A 53 14.18 -4.19 9.27
N SER A 54 15.44 -4.54 9.20
CA SER A 54 16.30 -4.17 8.08
C SER A 54 17.04 -5.38 7.52
N HIS A 55 17.12 -5.45 6.21
CA HIS A 55 17.82 -6.51 5.50
C HIS A 55 19.14 -5.99 4.94
N ASN A 56 20.16 -6.87 4.92
CA ASN A 56 21.46 -6.54 4.32
C ASN A 56 21.42 -6.70 2.80
N GLY A 57 20.71 -7.70 2.31
CA GLY A 57 20.50 -7.96 0.89
C GLY A 57 19.11 -7.51 0.44
N ASN A 58 18.99 -7.11 -0.83
CA ASN A 58 17.70 -6.77 -1.42
C ASN A 58 16.82 -8.00 -1.57
N LEU A 59 15.70 -8.03 -0.88
CA LEU A 59 14.67 -9.07 -1.01
C LEU A 59 13.76 -8.82 -2.21
N GLY A 60 13.67 -7.57 -2.62
CA GLY A 60 12.67 -7.07 -3.54
C GLY A 60 11.35 -6.77 -2.85
N PHE A 61 10.70 -5.73 -3.29
CA PHE A 61 9.52 -5.15 -2.64
C PHE A 61 8.43 -6.18 -2.32
N ARG A 62 8.17 -7.10 -3.25
CA ARG A 62 7.16 -8.16 -3.09
C ARG A 62 7.43 -9.07 -1.89
N LYS A 63 8.66 -9.57 -1.75
CA LYS A 63 9.03 -10.47 -0.64
C LYS A 63 9.05 -9.72 0.68
N LEU A 64 9.60 -8.50 0.69
CA LEU A 64 9.62 -7.65 1.87
C LEU A 64 8.19 -7.39 2.38
N LEU A 65 7.30 -6.99 1.49
CA LEU A 65 5.92 -6.71 1.85
C LEU A 65 5.18 -7.95 2.37
N LEU A 66 5.32 -9.11 1.71
CA LEU A 66 4.73 -10.37 2.19
C LEU A 66 5.22 -10.73 3.58
N GLN A 67 6.50 -10.54 3.84
CA GLN A 67 7.09 -10.80 5.15
C GLN A 67 6.52 -9.84 6.20
N ALA A 68 6.45 -8.54 5.88
CA ALA A 68 5.88 -7.52 6.76
C ALA A 68 4.41 -7.79 7.07
N LEU A 69 3.60 -8.10 6.05
CA LEU A 69 2.17 -8.40 6.21
C LEU A 69 1.94 -9.69 7.01
N SER A 70 2.77 -10.73 6.80
CA SER A 70 2.67 -11.99 7.54
C SER A 70 3.00 -11.80 9.02
N GLU A 71 4.06 -11.05 9.33
CA GLU A 71 4.42 -10.70 10.71
C GLU A 71 3.34 -9.85 11.37
N ALA A 72 2.81 -8.86 10.66
CA ALA A 72 1.74 -8.01 11.18
C ALA A 72 0.46 -8.80 11.44
N ALA A 73 0.03 -9.66 10.51
CA ALA A 73 -1.16 -10.49 10.67
C ALA A 73 -1.05 -11.49 11.85
N ALA A 74 0.15 -11.96 12.16
CA ALA A 74 0.38 -12.85 13.30
C ALA A 74 0.34 -12.13 14.66
N LYS A 75 0.59 -10.82 14.68
CA LYS A 75 0.76 -10.06 15.94
C LYS A 75 -0.40 -9.11 16.25
N TYR A 76 -1.01 -8.52 15.24
CA TYR A 76 -1.92 -7.40 15.39
C TYR A 76 -3.28 -7.72 14.78
N LYS A 77 -4.35 -7.34 15.47
CA LYS A 77 -5.71 -7.48 14.96
C LYS A 77 -6.01 -6.47 13.85
N HIS A 78 -5.58 -5.23 14.02
CA HIS A 78 -5.75 -4.14 13.06
C HIS A 78 -4.41 -3.78 12.45
N ILE A 79 -4.36 -3.64 11.15
CA ILE A 79 -3.15 -3.38 10.40
C ILE A 79 -3.38 -2.18 9.49
N MET A 80 -2.52 -1.17 9.61
CA MET A 80 -2.43 -0.06 8.69
C MET A 80 -1.09 -0.16 7.94
N VAL A 81 -1.12 -0.02 6.64
CA VAL A 81 0.05 -0.15 5.77
C VAL A 81 0.32 1.17 5.06
N LEU A 82 1.52 1.68 5.23
CA LEU A 82 2.01 2.89 4.57
C LEU A 82 3.30 2.58 3.82
N GLU A 83 3.40 3.04 2.59
CA GLU A 83 4.68 3.19 1.90
C GLU A 83 5.37 4.47 2.40
N ASP A 84 6.66 4.60 2.20
CA ASP A 84 7.44 5.74 2.70
C ASP A 84 7.04 7.09 2.08
N ASP A 85 6.31 7.07 0.98
CA ASP A 85 5.74 8.23 0.29
C ASP A 85 4.23 8.45 0.56
N CYS A 86 3.65 7.66 1.43
CA CYS A 86 2.25 7.76 1.85
C CYS A 86 2.12 8.55 3.15
N PHE A 87 2.02 9.88 3.04
CA PHE A 87 1.98 10.81 4.17
C PHE A 87 0.61 10.79 4.87
N PRO A 88 0.55 10.42 6.18
CA PRO A 88 -0.69 10.44 6.94
C PRO A 88 -1.02 11.85 7.46
N THR A 89 -2.26 12.29 7.29
CA THR A 89 -2.76 13.56 7.84
C THR A 89 -2.91 13.48 9.36
N ARG A 90 -3.14 14.64 10.01
CA ARG A 90 -3.24 14.79 11.47
C ARG A 90 -4.12 13.76 12.19
N HIS A 91 -5.21 13.31 11.57
CA HIS A 91 -6.18 12.41 12.18
C HIS A 91 -6.19 11.02 11.53
N ALA A 92 -5.20 10.71 10.70
CA ALA A 92 -5.17 9.46 9.94
C ALA A 92 -5.25 8.23 10.85
N VAL A 93 -4.43 8.18 11.90
CA VAL A 93 -4.39 7.03 12.82
C VAL A 93 -5.71 6.82 13.56
N GLU A 94 -6.33 7.91 14.04
CA GLU A 94 -7.62 7.85 14.72
C GLU A 94 -8.73 7.36 13.79
N VAL A 95 -8.80 7.91 12.58
CA VAL A 95 -9.76 7.51 11.56
C VAL A 95 -9.58 6.04 11.20
N PHE A 96 -8.34 5.60 10.94
CA PHE A 96 -8.06 4.19 10.63
C PHE A 96 -8.46 3.27 11.78
N LYS A 97 -8.13 3.59 13.03
CA LYS A 97 -8.54 2.80 14.20
C LYS A 97 -10.05 2.63 14.27
N ARG A 98 -10.81 3.70 14.05
CA ARG A 98 -12.27 3.67 14.05
C ARG A 98 -12.84 2.85 12.91
N GLU A 99 -12.43 3.12 11.69
CA GLU A 99 -12.95 2.45 10.50
C GLU A 99 -12.57 0.96 10.45
N LEU A 100 -11.36 0.59 10.88
CA LEU A 100 -10.95 -0.81 11.00
C LEU A 100 -11.84 -1.59 11.98
N LYS A 101 -12.25 -0.97 13.08
CA LYS A 101 -13.19 -1.57 14.03
C LYS A 101 -14.59 -1.75 13.42
N ILE A 102 -15.02 -0.82 12.56
CA ILE A 102 -16.31 -0.92 11.87
C ILE A 102 -16.29 -2.10 10.90
N ILE A 103 -15.25 -2.20 10.04
CA ILE A 103 -15.18 -3.26 9.03
C ILE A 103 -14.99 -4.67 9.60
N GLU A 104 -14.67 -4.83 10.87
CA GLU A 104 -14.68 -6.15 11.51
C GLU A 104 -16.03 -6.86 11.30
N ASN A 105 -17.13 -6.11 11.33
CA ASN A 105 -18.48 -6.62 11.19
C ASN A 105 -19.04 -6.50 9.76
N GLU A 106 -18.24 -6.07 8.81
CA GLU A 106 -18.62 -5.93 7.40
C GLU A 106 -17.92 -7.03 6.57
N PRO A 107 -18.51 -8.23 6.40
CA PRO A 107 -17.81 -9.39 5.84
C PRO A 107 -17.36 -9.18 4.40
N ASP A 108 -18.05 -8.35 3.63
CA ASP A 108 -17.74 -8.08 2.22
C ASP A 108 -16.64 -7.02 2.06
N VAL A 109 -16.38 -6.21 3.09
CA VAL A 109 -15.31 -5.21 3.06
C VAL A 109 -13.99 -5.84 3.45
N PHE A 110 -13.04 -5.88 2.53
CA PHE A 110 -11.70 -6.40 2.79
C PHE A 110 -10.79 -5.36 3.46
N SER A 111 -10.78 -4.14 2.97
CA SER A 111 -9.88 -3.08 3.45
C SER A 111 -10.53 -1.70 3.45
N ILE A 112 -9.91 -0.80 4.19
CA ILE A 112 -10.13 0.64 4.08
C ILE A 112 -8.93 1.30 3.41
N TYR A 113 -9.12 2.46 2.78
CA TYR A 113 -8.03 3.22 2.17
C TYR A 113 -8.18 4.72 2.40
N GLY A 114 -7.03 5.39 2.60
CA GLY A 114 -6.97 6.81 2.95
C GLY A 114 -6.66 7.75 1.79
N HIS A 115 -6.00 7.23 0.73
CA HIS A 115 -5.70 7.96 -0.50
C HIS A 115 -6.67 7.53 -1.60
N PRO A 116 -7.64 8.36 -2.00
CA PRO A 116 -8.51 8.03 -3.12
C PRO A 116 -7.72 8.15 -4.41
N PHE A 117 -7.37 7.01 -4.98
CA PHE A 117 -6.69 6.91 -6.27
C PHE A 117 -7.61 7.34 -7.42
N PHE A 118 -8.91 7.25 -7.19
CA PHE A 118 -9.95 7.60 -8.14
C PHE A 118 -10.74 8.78 -7.58
N VAL A 119 -10.88 9.81 -8.39
CA VAL A 119 -11.79 10.88 -8.08
C VAL A 119 -13.20 10.29 -8.16
N GLU A 120 -13.83 10.15 -7.00
CA GLU A 120 -15.25 9.91 -6.90
C GLU A 120 -15.74 8.59 -7.54
N ALA A 121 -15.37 7.46 -6.96
CA ALA A 121 -16.32 6.37 -6.99
C ALA A 121 -17.59 6.88 -6.31
N GLU A 122 -18.69 6.96 -7.02
CA GLU A 122 -19.99 7.17 -6.42
C GLU A 122 -20.19 6.09 -5.35
N GLY A 123 -20.27 6.50 -4.09
CA GLY A 123 -20.40 5.58 -2.97
C GLY A 123 -19.16 5.49 -2.07
N GLU A 124 -19.33 4.80 -0.94
CA GLU A 124 -18.28 4.63 0.08
C GLU A 124 -17.31 3.49 -0.25
N THR A 125 -17.66 2.61 -1.17
CA THR A 125 -16.89 1.40 -1.50
C THR A 125 -16.58 1.29 -2.98
N CYS A 126 -15.46 0.64 -3.29
CA CYS A 126 -15.12 0.22 -4.65
C CYS A 126 -14.60 -1.22 -4.65
N SER A 127 -14.63 -1.88 -5.80
CA SER A 127 -14.14 -3.25 -5.94
C SER A 127 -12.67 -3.34 -6.33
N ARG A 128 -12.03 -2.21 -6.66
CA ARG A 128 -10.61 -2.17 -6.94
C ARG A 128 -9.82 -1.91 -5.66
N PHE A 129 -8.83 -2.76 -5.37
CA PHE A 129 -7.91 -2.56 -4.26
C PHE A 129 -7.10 -1.27 -4.42
N GLN A 130 -6.93 -0.55 -3.32
CA GLN A 130 -6.19 0.70 -3.23
C GLN A 130 -4.98 0.52 -2.32
N GLY A 131 -3.77 0.47 -2.89
CA GLY A 131 -2.54 0.14 -2.17
C GLY A 131 -1.88 1.31 -1.43
N TRP A 132 -2.23 2.56 -1.75
CA TRP A 132 -1.59 3.73 -1.16
C TRP A 132 -2.24 4.15 0.15
N GLY A 133 -1.65 3.70 1.26
CA GLY A 133 -2.18 3.98 2.59
C GLY A 133 -3.53 3.28 2.84
N TRP A 134 -3.47 2.02 3.18
CA TRP A 134 -4.62 1.16 3.39
C TRP A 134 -4.54 0.43 4.74
N GLY A 135 -5.64 -0.17 5.12
CA GLY A 135 -5.68 -0.99 6.33
C GLY A 135 -6.71 -2.11 6.24
N THR A 136 -6.51 -3.13 7.05
CA THR A 136 -7.39 -4.29 7.12
C THR A 136 -7.28 -4.97 8.50
N THR A 137 -8.03 -6.03 8.73
CA THR A 137 -7.86 -6.87 9.93
C THR A 137 -7.04 -8.12 9.59
N SER A 138 -6.35 -8.68 10.59
CA SER A 138 -5.61 -9.93 10.42
C SER A 138 -6.50 -11.08 9.95
N GLU A 139 -7.74 -11.16 10.45
CA GLU A 139 -8.71 -12.18 10.06
C GLU A 139 -9.03 -12.12 8.55
N LYS A 140 -9.23 -10.90 8.02
CA LYS A 140 -9.50 -10.70 6.60
C LYS A 140 -8.27 -10.90 5.73
N LEU A 141 -7.09 -10.52 6.23
CA LEU A 141 -5.83 -10.57 5.48
C LEU A 141 -5.28 -11.99 5.34
N THR A 142 -5.34 -12.79 6.40
CA THR A 142 -4.67 -14.11 6.46
C THR A 142 -5.03 -15.05 5.29
N PRO A 143 -6.29 -15.20 4.87
CA PRO A 143 -6.63 -16.05 3.72
C PRO A 143 -5.98 -15.56 2.41
N PHE A 144 -5.91 -14.25 2.22
CA PHE A 144 -5.32 -13.65 1.02
C PHE A 144 -3.79 -13.70 1.02
N LEU A 145 -3.14 -13.61 2.19
CA LEU A 145 -1.69 -13.81 2.31
C LEU A 145 -1.27 -15.19 1.81
N LYS A 146 -2.01 -16.23 2.21
CA LYS A 146 -1.75 -17.58 1.72
C LYS A 146 -1.87 -17.65 0.20
N GLN A 147 -2.93 -17.11 -0.37
CA GLN A 147 -3.13 -17.07 -1.82
C GLN A 147 -2.05 -16.28 -2.56
N LEU A 148 -1.60 -15.14 -1.99
CA LEU A 148 -0.48 -14.36 -2.53
C LEU A 148 0.82 -15.17 -2.55
N ILE A 149 1.12 -15.88 -1.46
CA ILE A 149 2.30 -16.75 -1.36
C ILE A 149 2.20 -17.86 -2.41
N ASP A 150 1.04 -18.49 -2.55
CA ASP A 150 0.80 -19.54 -3.55
C ASP A 150 1.01 -18.99 -4.97
N CYS A 151 0.45 -17.83 -5.30
CA CYS A 151 0.65 -17.17 -6.59
C CYS A 151 2.14 -16.89 -6.87
N TYR A 152 2.88 -16.45 -5.86
CA TYR A 152 4.29 -16.10 -6.04
C TYR A 152 5.24 -17.29 -6.00
N SER A 153 4.77 -18.46 -5.60
CA SER A 153 5.51 -19.72 -5.74
C SER A 153 5.44 -20.30 -7.15
N LEU A 154 4.50 -19.81 -7.97
CA LEU A 154 4.38 -20.23 -9.36
C LEU A 154 5.53 -19.70 -10.22
N THR A 155 5.86 -20.43 -11.28
CA THR A 155 6.66 -19.85 -12.35
C THR A 155 5.86 -18.75 -13.07
N GLU A 156 6.56 -17.84 -13.75
CA GLU A 156 5.91 -16.76 -14.51
C GLU A 156 4.85 -17.29 -15.46
N GLU A 157 5.16 -18.34 -16.21
CA GLU A 157 4.24 -18.97 -17.17
C GLU A 157 2.99 -19.51 -16.49
N ARG A 158 3.14 -20.21 -15.37
CA ARG A 158 2.00 -20.74 -14.60
C ARG A 158 1.15 -19.64 -13.98
N TYR A 159 1.80 -18.59 -13.48
CA TYR A 159 1.08 -17.43 -12.96
C TYR A 159 0.27 -16.73 -14.05
N LEU A 160 0.85 -16.50 -15.25
CA LEU A 160 0.13 -15.93 -16.39
C LEU A 160 -1.02 -16.83 -16.86
N SER A 161 -0.84 -18.15 -16.86
CA SER A 161 -1.90 -19.08 -17.19
C SER A 161 -3.05 -19.01 -16.18
N PHE A 162 -2.73 -18.97 -14.90
CA PHE A 162 -3.73 -18.75 -13.84
C PHE A 162 -4.48 -17.43 -14.05
N VAL A 163 -3.76 -16.32 -14.26
CA VAL A 163 -4.42 -15.01 -14.48
C VAL A 163 -5.33 -15.05 -15.70
N LYS A 164 -4.91 -15.66 -16.81
CA LYS A 164 -5.75 -15.80 -18.03
C LYS A 164 -7.03 -16.58 -17.76
N GLU A 165 -6.94 -17.64 -16.95
CA GLU A 165 -8.08 -18.49 -16.61
C GLU A 165 -9.10 -17.73 -15.77
N VAL A 166 -8.65 -17.00 -14.73
CA VAL A 166 -9.53 -16.36 -13.76
C VAL A 166 -10.00 -14.96 -14.15
N LEU A 167 -9.31 -14.29 -15.07
CA LEU A 167 -9.61 -12.93 -15.50
C LEU A 167 -10.78 -12.89 -16.51
N THR A 168 -11.95 -13.29 -16.05
CA THR A 168 -13.19 -13.22 -16.82
C THR A 168 -13.63 -11.77 -17.05
N ASN A 169 -14.61 -11.54 -17.94
CA ASN A 169 -15.17 -10.20 -18.14
C ASN A 169 -15.82 -9.64 -16.87
N GLU A 170 -16.40 -10.49 -16.04
CA GLU A 170 -16.96 -10.10 -14.75
C GLU A 170 -15.87 -9.60 -13.81
N VAL A 171 -14.78 -10.36 -13.66
CA VAL A 171 -13.64 -9.96 -12.81
C VAL A 171 -13.00 -8.69 -13.34
N LYS A 172 -12.82 -8.55 -14.66
CA LYS A 172 -12.32 -7.31 -15.27
C LYS A 172 -13.22 -6.12 -14.94
N SER A 173 -14.53 -6.26 -15.02
CA SER A 173 -15.45 -5.16 -14.70
C SER A 173 -15.33 -4.74 -13.24
N ARG A 174 -15.07 -5.66 -12.33
CA ARG A 174 -14.83 -5.35 -10.90
C ARG A 174 -13.51 -4.62 -10.68
N ILE A 175 -12.45 -4.98 -11.39
CA ILE A 175 -11.12 -4.34 -11.27
C ILE A 175 -11.14 -2.95 -11.92
N ASP A 176 -11.81 -2.79 -13.05
CA ASP A 176 -11.87 -1.57 -13.85
C ASP A 176 -13.06 -0.65 -13.51
N VAL A 177 -13.86 -1.00 -12.50
CA VAL A 177 -15.11 -0.31 -12.13
C VAL A 177 -14.91 1.17 -11.80
N THR A 178 -13.72 1.55 -11.52
CA THR A 178 -13.44 2.88 -11.01
C THR A 178 -12.96 3.83 -12.10
N GLN A 179 -13.62 3.84 -13.24
CA GLN A 179 -13.49 4.86 -14.29
C GLN A 179 -12.08 5.07 -14.86
N LEU A 180 -11.06 4.55 -14.21
CA LEU A 180 -9.72 4.61 -14.72
C LEU A 180 -9.46 3.35 -15.50
N ARG A 181 -9.59 3.50 -16.74
CA ARG A 181 -8.96 2.62 -17.72
C ARG A 181 -7.44 2.74 -17.57
N LEU A 182 -6.94 2.34 -16.39
CA LEU A 182 -5.53 2.07 -16.30
C LEU A 182 -5.22 1.01 -17.33
N PRO A 183 -4.06 1.09 -17.99
CA PRO A 183 -3.55 0.02 -18.84
C PRO A 183 -3.29 -1.29 -18.07
N SER A 184 -3.75 -1.38 -16.84
CA SER A 184 -3.79 -2.53 -15.93
C SER A 184 -4.53 -3.73 -16.48
N SER A 185 -5.24 -3.60 -17.56
CA SER A 185 -5.76 -4.73 -18.33
C SER A 185 -4.67 -5.55 -19.05
N THR A 186 -3.41 -5.15 -18.97
CA THR A 186 -2.32 -5.98 -19.46
C THR A 186 -1.98 -7.04 -18.40
N LEU A 187 -1.91 -8.31 -18.82
CA LEU A 187 -1.60 -9.44 -17.94
C LEU A 187 -0.32 -9.22 -17.11
N THR A 188 0.62 -8.43 -17.60
CA THR A 188 1.87 -8.09 -16.93
C THR A 188 1.69 -7.24 -15.68
N SER A 189 0.59 -6.50 -15.54
CA SER A 189 0.29 -5.70 -14.35
C SER A 189 0.09 -6.55 -13.10
N PHE A 190 -0.41 -7.76 -13.24
CA PHE A 190 -0.66 -8.67 -12.11
C PHE A 190 0.60 -9.27 -11.48
N PHE A 191 1.78 -8.97 -11.98
CA PHE A 191 3.02 -9.29 -11.27
C PHE A 191 3.30 -8.35 -10.10
N ALA A 192 2.69 -7.18 -10.05
CA ALA A 192 2.75 -6.31 -8.89
C ALA A 192 1.88 -6.90 -7.76
N TRP A 193 2.33 -6.72 -6.52
CA TRP A 193 1.65 -7.27 -5.35
C TRP A 193 0.23 -6.72 -5.17
N ASP A 194 0.07 -5.43 -5.40
CA ASP A 194 -1.20 -4.70 -5.30
C ASP A 194 -2.19 -5.15 -6.37
N GLU A 195 -1.75 -5.36 -7.59
CA GLU A 195 -2.59 -5.90 -8.67
C GLU A 195 -2.97 -7.37 -8.43
N THR A 196 -2.03 -8.18 -7.89
CA THR A 196 -2.36 -9.56 -7.52
C THR A 196 -3.39 -9.61 -6.38
N LEU A 197 -3.23 -8.77 -5.36
CA LEU A 197 -4.20 -8.66 -4.27
C LEU A 197 -5.56 -8.13 -4.79
N CYS A 198 -5.53 -7.16 -5.70
CA CYS A 198 -6.72 -6.66 -6.38
C CYS A 198 -7.47 -7.78 -7.11
N LEU A 199 -6.76 -8.60 -7.88
CA LEU A 199 -7.35 -9.78 -8.56
C LEU A 199 -7.97 -10.75 -7.56
N LEU A 200 -7.25 -11.14 -6.52
CA LEU A 200 -7.70 -12.10 -5.54
C LEU A 200 -8.93 -11.61 -4.76
N THR A 201 -8.93 -10.35 -4.34
CA THR A 201 -10.08 -9.76 -3.65
C THR A 201 -11.30 -9.61 -4.57
N ALA A 202 -11.09 -9.26 -5.85
CA ALA A 202 -12.15 -9.21 -6.85
C ALA A 202 -12.77 -10.60 -7.12
N LEU A 203 -11.95 -11.64 -7.23
CA LEU A 203 -12.41 -13.03 -7.35
C LEU A 203 -13.26 -13.47 -6.16
N ALA A 204 -12.88 -13.04 -4.96
CA ALA A 204 -13.62 -13.32 -3.73
C ALA A 204 -14.85 -12.42 -3.52
N GLY A 205 -15.17 -11.53 -4.47
CA GLY A 205 -16.31 -10.62 -4.37
C GLY A 205 -16.15 -9.53 -3.32
N LYS A 206 -14.93 -9.26 -2.85
CA LYS A 206 -14.67 -8.26 -1.81
C LYS A 206 -14.68 -6.84 -2.38
N VAL A 207 -14.94 -5.90 -1.49
CA VAL A 207 -14.90 -4.45 -1.75
C VAL A 207 -13.94 -3.74 -0.79
N HIS A 208 -13.58 -2.51 -1.12
CA HIS A 208 -12.67 -1.66 -0.36
C HIS A 208 -13.38 -0.35 -0.02
N LYS A 209 -13.30 0.08 1.22
CA LYS A 209 -14.04 1.23 1.75
C LYS A 209 -13.12 2.45 1.84
N LYS A 210 -13.56 3.58 1.31
CA LYS A 210 -12.88 4.86 1.47
C LYS A 210 -13.05 5.36 2.91
N THR A 211 -11.99 5.92 3.50
CA THR A 211 -12.13 6.67 4.75
C THR A 211 -13.04 7.89 4.54
N PRO A 212 -13.85 8.30 5.55
CA PRO A 212 -14.83 9.39 5.41
C PRO A 212 -14.21 10.73 4.98
N VAL A 213 -12.93 10.91 5.30
CA VAL A 213 -12.11 12.05 4.85
C VAL A 213 -10.83 11.52 4.25
N ARG A 214 -10.19 12.27 3.35
CA ARG A 214 -8.86 11.90 2.85
C ARG A 214 -7.86 11.96 3.99
N THR A 215 -7.27 10.83 4.33
CA THR A 215 -6.35 10.68 5.47
C THR A 215 -4.91 10.44 5.03
N ILE A 216 -4.70 10.09 3.77
CA ILE A 216 -3.37 9.80 3.21
C ILE A 216 -3.17 10.64 1.94
N TYR A 217 -1.98 11.18 1.80
CA TYR A 217 -1.50 11.81 0.58
C TYR A 217 -0.26 11.10 0.08
N ASN A 218 -0.26 10.61 -1.15
CA ASN A 218 0.95 10.13 -1.80
C ASN A 218 1.75 11.33 -2.31
N CYS A 219 3.04 11.37 -2.00
CA CYS A 219 3.98 12.42 -2.43
C CYS A 219 5.21 11.87 -3.17
N GLY A 220 5.13 10.65 -3.66
CA GLY A 220 6.25 9.91 -4.26
C GLY A 220 6.58 10.27 -5.72
N ALA A 221 6.01 11.33 -6.29
CA ALA A 221 6.35 11.77 -7.62
C ALA A 221 7.57 12.71 -7.62
N GLY A 222 8.45 12.57 -8.61
CA GLY A 222 9.59 13.45 -8.79
C GLY A 222 10.86 12.75 -9.26
N VAL A 223 11.96 13.49 -9.29
CA VAL A 223 13.26 13.04 -9.83
C VAL A 223 13.79 11.82 -9.08
N ASP A 224 13.59 11.77 -7.77
CA ASP A 224 14.03 10.67 -6.91
C ASP A 224 13.08 9.47 -6.90
N SER A 225 11.90 9.58 -7.53
CA SER A 225 10.98 8.47 -7.67
C SER A 225 11.53 7.42 -8.64
N SER A 226 11.42 6.16 -8.25
CA SER A 226 11.77 5.05 -9.13
C SER A 226 10.75 4.85 -10.26
N ARG A 227 9.49 5.23 -10.05
CA ARG A 227 8.36 4.98 -10.95
C ARG A 227 7.71 6.24 -11.49
N PHE A 228 7.52 7.26 -10.66
CA PHE A 228 6.70 8.44 -10.94
C PHE A 228 7.57 9.66 -11.26
N LYS A 229 8.35 9.58 -12.33
CA LYS A 229 9.30 10.64 -12.72
C LYS A 229 8.63 11.89 -13.31
N ASN A 230 7.49 11.73 -13.98
CA ASN A 230 6.75 12.85 -14.56
C ASN A 230 5.73 13.40 -13.55
N VAL A 231 6.15 14.39 -12.78
CA VAL A 231 5.34 15.01 -11.73
C VAL A 231 4.03 15.57 -12.28
N ASP A 232 4.06 16.29 -13.40
CA ASP A 232 2.86 16.96 -13.97
C ASP A 232 1.74 15.98 -14.32
N TRP A 233 2.10 14.77 -14.73
CA TRP A 233 1.13 13.73 -15.02
C TRP A 233 0.49 13.20 -13.74
N TYR A 234 1.30 12.95 -12.70
CA TYR A 234 0.83 12.30 -11.49
C TYR A 234 0.16 13.25 -10.49
N LEU A 235 0.36 14.58 -10.63
CA LEU A 235 -0.38 15.57 -9.85
C LEU A 235 -1.86 15.68 -10.26
N LYS A 236 -2.21 15.19 -11.44
CA LYS A 236 -3.57 15.22 -11.97
C LYS A 236 -4.37 13.98 -11.59
N PRO A 237 -5.72 14.06 -11.63
CA PRO A 237 -6.53 12.87 -11.63
C PRO A 237 -6.02 11.89 -12.71
N PRO A 238 -5.99 10.63 -12.43
CA PRO A 238 -6.58 9.92 -11.29
C PRO A 238 -5.68 9.79 -10.07
N PHE A 239 -4.38 10.08 -10.23
CA PHE A 239 -3.39 9.76 -9.22
C PHE A 239 -3.45 10.71 -8.03
N ASN A 240 -3.68 12.01 -8.28
CA ASN A 240 -3.78 13.04 -7.26
C ASN A 240 -2.61 13.00 -6.25
N ILE A 241 -1.40 12.66 -6.74
CA ILE A 241 -0.16 12.75 -5.97
C ILE A 241 0.09 14.23 -5.70
N VAL A 242 0.61 14.54 -4.54
CA VAL A 242 0.92 15.93 -4.14
C VAL A 242 2.41 16.21 -4.22
N ASP A 243 2.74 17.48 -4.37
CA ASP A 243 4.14 17.93 -4.30
C ASP A 243 4.68 17.71 -2.88
N HIS A 244 5.75 16.94 -2.76
CA HIS A 244 6.41 16.65 -1.49
C HIS A 244 6.82 17.94 -0.73
N ASN A 245 7.21 19.00 -1.42
CA ASN A 245 7.58 20.27 -0.77
C ASN A 245 6.41 20.96 -0.07
N LYS A 246 5.17 20.57 -0.36
CA LYS A 246 3.94 21.09 0.23
C LYS A 246 3.23 20.08 1.13
N ILE A 247 3.87 18.96 1.43
CA ILE A 247 3.20 17.85 2.09
C ILE A 247 2.65 18.24 3.48
N TRP A 248 3.33 19.13 4.17
CA TRP A 248 2.92 19.62 5.48
C TRP A 248 1.71 20.56 5.46
N ASP A 249 1.33 21.09 4.30
CA ASP A 249 0.09 21.86 4.13
C ASP A 249 -1.15 20.97 4.32
N TYR A 250 -0.98 19.65 4.21
CA TYR A 250 -2.04 18.65 4.35
C TYR A 250 -2.10 17.99 5.74
N PHE A 251 -1.24 18.42 6.67
CA PHE A 251 -1.20 17.84 8.03
C PHE A 251 -2.34 18.28 8.95
#